data_cc6714516ff58c5c4b6bc9f0d2ef237d
#
_entry.id   cc6714516ff58c5c4b6bc9f0d2ef237d
#
_cell.length_a   1.000
_cell.length_b   1.000
_cell.length_c   1.000
_cell.angle_alpha   90.00
_cell.angle_beta   90.00
_cell.angle_gamma   90.00
#
_symmetry.space_group_name_H-M   'P 1'
#
loop_
_entity.id
_entity.type
_entity.pdbx_description
1 polymer ?
#
loop_
_entity_poly.entity_id
_entity_poly.type
_entity_poly.pdbx_seq_one_letter_code
_entity_poly.pdbx_strand_id
1 'polypeptide(L)'
;NAVRQLLFLSGREHRLHTAVALLDARTGERAEEVVTSPLRMRPLPEDRLRAYVRRERPLDAAGAYLSERLGIVLFESLGGGDPTAIVGLPLIAVTRLLARFGLDPLDDAGKGDEP
;
A
#
# COMPACT_ATOMS: atom_id res chain seq x y z
N ASN A 1 -19.96 0.26 -8.85
CA ASN A 1 -19.41 -1.08 -8.82
C ASN A 1 -17.97 -1.06 -9.28
N ALA A 2 -17.33 -2.25 -9.22
CA ALA A 2 -15.90 -2.32 -9.48
C ALA A 2 -15.53 -1.92 -10.91
N VAL A 3 -16.30 -2.33 -11.89
CA VAL A 3 -16.00 -1.99 -13.27
C VAL A 3 -16.07 -0.48 -13.49
N ARG A 4 -17.07 0.17 -12.89
CA ARG A 4 -17.23 1.60 -13.03
C ARG A 4 -16.07 2.36 -12.40
N GLN A 5 -15.61 1.91 -11.23
CA GLN A 5 -14.46 2.54 -10.59
C GLN A 5 -13.21 2.41 -11.44
N LEU A 6 -13.00 1.23 -12.01
CA LEU A 6 -11.82 1.02 -12.84
C LEU A 6 -11.87 1.81 -14.13
N LEU A 7 -13.07 1.95 -14.72
CA LEU A 7 -13.21 2.79 -15.90
C LEU A 7 -12.86 4.25 -15.59
N PHE A 8 -13.24 4.73 -14.43
CA PHE A 8 -12.90 6.09 -14.06
C PHE A 8 -11.39 6.27 -13.93
N LEU A 9 -10.69 5.25 -13.42
CA LEU A 9 -9.24 5.34 -13.19
C LEU A 9 -8.41 5.00 -14.42
N SER A 10 -9.03 4.37 -15.42
CA SER A 10 -8.31 3.89 -16.61
C SER A 10 -7.55 5.02 -17.29
N GLY A 11 -6.27 4.80 -17.55
CA GLY A 11 -5.43 5.78 -18.22
C GLY A 11 -5.08 6.99 -17.38
N ARG A 12 -5.41 7.00 -16.11
CA ARG A 12 -5.17 8.16 -15.25
C ARG A 12 -4.16 7.85 -14.16
N GLU A 13 -3.56 8.91 -13.66
CA GLU A 13 -2.77 8.81 -12.46
C GLU A 13 -3.68 9.10 -11.27
N HIS A 14 -3.53 8.32 -10.21
CA HIS A 14 -4.22 8.62 -8.96
C HIS A 14 -3.27 8.36 -7.81
N ARG A 15 -3.65 8.76 -6.62
CA ARG A 15 -2.79 8.64 -5.46
C ARG A 15 -3.46 7.80 -4.39
N LEU A 16 -2.66 6.89 -3.83
CA LEU A 16 -3.11 6.09 -2.71
C LEU A 16 -2.46 6.66 -1.46
N HIS A 17 -3.28 7.05 -0.48
CA HIS A 17 -2.79 7.58 0.78
C HIS A 17 -2.95 6.50 1.84
N THR A 18 -1.86 6.17 2.50
CA THR A 18 -1.86 5.15 3.53
C THR A 18 -1.37 5.78 4.82
N ALA A 19 -2.21 5.78 5.85
CA ALA A 19 -1.85 6.34 7.14
C ALA A 19 -1.45 5.22 8.10
N VAL A 20 -0.44 5.49 8.91
CA VAL A 20 -0.03 4.55 9.93
C VAL A 20 0.24 5.32 11.21
N ALA A 21 -0.12 4.73 12.34
CA ALA A 21 0.10 5.32 13.66
C ALA A 21 0.76 4.30 14.56
N LEU A 22 1.68 4.77 15.38
CA LEU A 22 2.34 3.94 16.34
C LEU A 22 2.06 4.51 17.74
N LEU A 23 1.62 3.68 18.65
CA LEU A 23 1.28 4.09 20.00
C LEU A 23 2.17 3.35 21.00
N ASP A 24 2.81 4.10 21.88
CA ASP A 24 3.54 3.49 22.99
C ASP A 24 2.55 3.30 24.13
N ALA A 25 2.18 2.06 24.40
CA ALA A 25 1.17 1.77 25.40
C ALA A 25 1.61 2.14 26.81
N ARG A 26 2.91 2.24 27.05
CA ARG A 26 3.38 2.56 28.40
C ARG A 26 3.25 4.04 28.71
N THR A 27 3.49 4.88 27.72
CA THR A 27 3.53 6.33 27.93
C THR A 27 2.33 7.05 27.36
N GLY A 28 1.62 6.41 26.44
CA GLY A 28 0.54 7.08 25.71
C GLY A 28 1.03 7.92 24.55
N GLU A 29 2.33 7.94 24.29
CA GLU A 29 2.84 8.71 23.17
C GLU A 29 2.42 8.11 21.85
N ARG A 30 2.18 8.97 20.88
CA ARG A 30 1.70 8.54 19.60
C ARG A 30 2.43 9.27 18.50
N ALA A 31 2.75 8.56 17.43
CA ALA A 31 3.34 9.15 16.24
C ALA A 31 2.61 8.64 15.01
N GLU A 32 2.42 9.50 14.02
CA GLU A 32 1.68 9.17 12.83
C GLU A 32 2.41 9.60 11.59
N GLU A 33 2.13 8.93 10.50
CA GLU A 33 2.69 9.32 9.21
C GLU A 33 1.72 8.90 8.11
N VAL A 34 1.61 9.71 7.06
CA VAL A 34 0.83 9.38 5.87
C VAL A 34 1.81 9.19 4.72
N VAL A 35 1.68 8.06 4.03
CA VAL A 35 2.50 7.76 2.87
C VAL A 35 1.63 7.86 1.63
N THR A 36 2.07 8.62 0.65
CA THR A 36 1.33 8.80 -0.61
C THR A 36 2.06 8.06 -1.72
N SER A 37 1.33 7.22 -2.44
CA SER A 37 1.87 6.44 -3.55
C SER A 37 1.16 6.83 -4.83
N PRO A 38 1.85 7.46 -5.78
CA PRO A 38 1.23 7.75 -7.07
C PRO A 38 1.18 6.50 -7.92
N LEU A 39 0.03 6.25 -8.52
CA LEU A 39 -0.21 5.07 -9.32
C LEU A 39 -0.75 5.50 -10.66
N ARG A 40 -0.27 4.90 -11.74
CA ARG A 40 -0.81 5.19 -13.07
C ARG A 40 -1.35 3.93 -13.70
N MET A 41 -2.65 3.95 -14.00
CA MET A 41 -3.28 2.81 -14.64
C MET A 41 -3.10 2.85 -16.14
N ARG A 42 -3.02 1.67 -16.73
CA ARG A 42 -3.02 1.54 -18.19
C ARG A 42 -4.38 1.99 -18.74
N PRO A 43 -4.43 2.56 -19.94
CA PRO A 43 -5.72 2.82 -20.57
C PRO A 43 -6.29 1.47 -21.07
N LEU A 44 -7.35 1.00 -20.44
CA LEU A 44 -7.95 -0.28 -20.75
C LEU A 44 -9.42 -0.11 -21.10
N PRO A 45 -9.90 -0.80 -22.15
CA PRO A 45 -11.31 -0.74 -22.50
C PRO A 45 -12.15 -1.54 -21.51
N GLU A 46 -13.44 -1.31 -21.54
CA GLU A 46 -14.33 -1.88 -20.57
C GLU A 46 -14.31 -3.41 -20.53
N ASP A 47 -14.18 -4.06 -21.71
CA ASP A 47 -14.18 -5.52 -21.75
C ASP A 47 -12.97 -6.09 -21.02
N ARG A 48 -11.83 -5.41 -21.07
CA ARG A 48 -10.65 -5.87 -20.34
C ARG A 48 -10.85 -5.72 -18.83
N LEU A 49 -11.46 -4.60 -18.43
CA LEU A 49 -11.72 -4.39 -17.02
C LEU A 49 -12.76 -5.35 -16.48
N ARG A 50 -13.77 -5.68 -17.28
CA ARG A 50 -14.74 -6.68 -16.85
C ARG A 50 -14.08 -8.06 -16.71
N ALA A 51 -13.16 -8.41 -17.60
CA ALA A 51 -12.44 -9.65 -17.49
C ALA A 51 -11.62 -9.70 -16.20
N TYR A 52 -10.97 -8.59 -15.85
CA TYR A 52 -10.22 -8.53 -14.60
C TYR A 52 -11.13 -8.75 -13.39
N VAL A 53 -12.27 -8.06 -13.35
CA VAL A 53 -13.18 -8.15 -12.21
C VAL A 53 -13.71 -9.58 -12.06
N ARG A 54 -14.02 -10.24 -13.19
CA ARG A 54 -14.49 -11.62 -13.12
C ARG A 54 -13.45 -12.56 -12.54
N ARG A 55 -12.17 -12.32 -12.85
CA ARG A 55 -11.11 -13.24 -12.41
C ARG A 55 -10.69 -12.99 -10.97
N GLU A 56 -10.63 -11.75 -10.55
CA GLU A 56 -10.07 -11.42 -9.24
C GLU A 56 -11.11 -11.03 -8.21
N ARG A 57 -12.29 -10.63 -8.64
CA ARG A 57 -13.37 -10.20 -7.73
C ARG A 57 -12.87 -9.21 -6.67
N PRO A 58 -12.29 -8.08 -7.08
CA PRO A 58 -11.64 -7.18 -6.13
C PRO A 58 -12.63 -6.21 -5.46
N LEU A 59 -13.80 -6.70 -5.06
CA LEU A 59 -14.84 -5.82 -4.55
C LEU A 59 -14.48 -5.19 -3.22
N ASP A 60 -13.63 -5.88 -2.45
CA ASP A 60 -13.25 -5.37 -1.13
C ASP A 60 -11.94 -4.60 -1.14
N ALA A 61 -11.34 -4.40 -2.29
CA ALA A 61 -10.06 -3.74 -2.37
C ALA A 61 -10.24 -2.26 -2.69
N ALA A 62 -9.41 -1.41 -2.11
CA ALA A 62 -9.40 0.01 -2.42
C ALA A 62 -9.10 0.19 -3.90
N GLY A 63 -9.87 1.03 -4.58
CA GLY A 63 -9.70 1.25 -6.02
C GLY A 63 -10.12 0.07 -6.87
N ALA A 64 -10.75 -0.94 -6.26
CA ALA A 64 -11.27 -2.12 -6.93
C ALA A 64 -10.17 -2.95 -7.61
N TYR A 65 -8.97 -2.97 -7.05
CA TYR A 65 -7.87 -3.77 -7.57
C TYR A 65 -7.01 -4.28 -6.42
N LEU A 66 -6.19 -5.29 -6.73
CA LEU A 66 -5.22 -5.85 -5.80
C LEU A 66 -3.86 -5.82 -6.47
N SER A 67 -2.88 -5.15 -5.84
CA SER A 67 -1.58 -4.95 -6.46
C SER A 67 -0.69 -6.18 -6.41
N GLU A 68 -0.97 -7.14 -5.54
CA GLU A 68 -0.11 -8.30 -5.40
C GLU A 68 -0.62 -9.54 -6.11
N ARG A 69 -1.61 -9.42 -6.94
CA ARG A 69 -2.12 -10.56 -7.70
C ARG A 69 -2.25 -10.11 -9.14
N LEU A 70 -3.34 -10.47 -9.80
CA LEU A 70 -3.55 -10.07 -11.17
C LEU A 70 -3.67 -8.55 -11.31
N GLY A 71 -3.98 -7.85 -10.21
CA GLY A 71 -4.09 -6.39 -10.23
C GLY A 71 -2.88 -5.67 -10.77
N ILE A 72 -1.69 -6.27 -10.66
CA ILE A 72 -0.48 -5.61 -11.16
C ILE A 72 -0.55 -5.34 -12.67
N VAL A 73 -1.33 -6.12 -13.42
CA VAL A 73 -1.42 -5.93 -14.86
C VAL A 73 -2.20 -4.68 -15.24
N LEU A 74 -2.88 -4.05 -14.29
CA LEU A 74 -3.65 -2.84 -14.55
C LEU A 74 -2.77 -1.59 -14.63
N PHE A 75 -1.52 -1.66 -14.19
CA PHE A 75 -0.71 -0.47 -14.00
C PHE A 75 0.39 -0.29 -15.01
N GLU A 76 0.64 0.96 -15.39
CA GLU A 76 1.83 1.34 -16.12
C GLU A 76 2.97 1.56 -15.15
N SER A 77 2.68 2.13 -13.99
CA SER A 77 3.71 2.39 -13.00
C SER A 77 3.12 2.48 -11.59
N LEU A 78 3.93 2.10 -10.64
CA LEU A 78 3.61 2.23 -9.23
C LEU A 78 4.77 3.00 -8.60
N GLY A 79 4.46 4.10 -7.93
CA GLY A 79 5.48 4.94 -7.38
C GLY A 79 5.42 5.04 -5.86
N GLY A 80 6.13 6.03 -5.31
CA GLY A 80 6.01 6.35 -3.90
C GLY A 80 7.16 5.97 -3.00
N GLY A 81 8.12 5.20 -3.44
CA GLY A 81 9.30 4.89 -2.63
C GLY A 81 9.13 3.81 -1.57
N ASP A 82 7.92 3.45 -1.22
CA ASP A 82 7.66 2.38 -0.26
C ASP A 82 6.63 1.43 -0.87
N PRO A 83 7.08 0.34 -1.49
CA PRO A 83 6.14 -0.58 -2.13
C PRO A 83 5.18 -1.25 -1.16
N THR A 84 5.53 -1.34 0.13
CA THR A 84 4.65 -1.97 1.10
C THR A 84 3.46 -1.08 1.44
N ALA A 85 3.52 0.23 1.15
CA ALA A 85 2.40 1.11 1.40
C ALA A 85 1.20 0.76 0.53
N ILE A 86 1.44 0.22 -0.66
CA ILE A 86 0.37 -0.12 -1.58
C ILE A 86 -0.40 -1.35 -1.10
N VAL A 87 0.27 -2.27 -0.42
CA VAL A 87 -0.41 -3.45 0.12
C VAL A 87 -1.04 -3.18 1.48
N GLY A 88 -0.80 -2.02 2.07
CA GLY A 88 -1.59 -1.63 3.24
C GLY A 88 -0.84 -1.21 4.49
N LEU A 89 0.40 -1.68 4.69
CA LEU A 89 1.16 -1.26 5.85
C LEU A 89 2.52 -0.74 5.39
N PRO A 90 2.74 0.57 5.45
CA PRO A 90 3.96 1.16 4.92
C PRO A 90 5.14 0.91 5.85
N LEU A 91 5.89 -0.16 5.60
CA LEU A 91 6.92 -0.63 6.52
C LEU A 91 8.10 0.33 6.65
N ILE A 92 8.42 1.08 5.60
CA ILE A 92 9.49 2.08 5.73
C ILE A 92 9.06 3.17 6.72
N ALA A 93 7.79 3.61 6.64
CA ALA A 93 7.28 4.58 7.59
C ALA A 93 7.22 4.01 9.00
N VAL A 94 6.84 2.74 9.13
CA VAL A 94 6.82 2.08 10.44
C VAL A 94 8.21 2.10 11.05
N THR A 95 9.24 1.82 10.26
CA THR A 95 10.61 1.85 10.75
C THR A 95 10.99 3.24 11.26
N ARG A 96 10.59 4.29 10.52
CA ARG A 96 10.86 5.66 10.97
C ARG A 96 10.15 5.97 12.28
N LEU A 97 8.89 5.52 12.41
CA LEU A 97 8.14 5.79 13.62
C LEU A 97 8.72 5.05 14.81
N LEU A 98 9.15 3.81 14.60
CA LEU A 98 9.81 3.06 15.68
C LEU A 98 11.06 3.79 16.17
N ALA A 99 11.82 4.38 15.24
CA ALA A 99 13.02 5.10 15.63
C ALA A 99 12.71 6.29 16.53
N ARG A 100 11.54 6.91 16.36
CA ARG A 100 11.14 8.00 17.26
C ARG A 100 10.97 7.54 18.69
N PHE A 101 10.66 6.27 18.90
CA PHE A 101 10.53 5.72 20.23
C PHE A 101 11.79 4.98 20.66
N GLY A 102 12.89 5.16 19.94
CA GLY A 102 14.14 4.51 20.29
C GLY A 102 14.24 3.04 19.95
N LEU A 103 13.38 2.58 19.04
CA LEU A 103 13.36 1.17 18.67
C LEU A 103 13.87 0.98 17.26
N ASP A 104 14.65 -0.05 17.06
CA ASP A 104 15.22 -0.40 15.78
C ASP A 104 15.03 -1.90 15.58
N PRO A 105 14.33 -2.31 14.52
CA PRO A 105 14.15 -3.76 14.29
C PRO A 105 15.46 -4.53 14.16
N LEU A 106 16.56 -3.83 13.87
CA LEU A 106 17.85 -4.50 13.78
C LEU A 106 18.54 -4.67 15.13
N ASP A 107 17.98 -4.09 16.19
CA ASP A 107 18.55 -4.29 17.51
C ASP A 107 18.32 -5.71 17.95
N ASP A 108 19.36 -6.28 18.52
CA ASP A 108 19.26 -7.66 18.91
C ASP A 108 18.71 -7.75 20.28
N ALA A 109 17.44 -7.99 20.36
CA ALA A 109 16.82 -8.14 21.64
C ALA A 109 17.35 -9.34 22.32
N GLY A 110 17.78 -10.24 21.60
CA GLY A 110 18.20 -11.43 22.22
C GLY A 110 19.61 -11.40 22.47
N LYS A 111 20.20 -10.64 21.98
CA LYS A 111 21.32 -10.60 22.25
C LYS A 111 22.26 -11.46 21.93
N GLY A 112 22.79 -11.44 21.60
CA GLY A 112 23.73 -12.11 21.40
C GLY A 112 23.90 -13.07 20.49
N ASP A 113 23.30 -13.22 19.80
CA ASP A 113 23.38 -14.31 19.11
C ASP A 113 23.86 -14.07 17.85
N GLU A 114 24.44 -13.32 17.55
CA GLU A 114 24.79 -13.11 16.41
C GLU A 114 25.63 -13.94 15.88
N PRO A 115 25.88 -14.27 14.84
CA PRO A 115 26.72 -15.22 14.18
C PRO A 115 28.18 -14.89 14.26
#